data_22617e12fe1c8dc95bb8940014ef08c7
#
_entry.id   22617e12fe1c8dc95bb8940014ef08c7
#
_cell.length_a   1.000
_cell.length_b   1.000
_cell.length_c   1.000
_cell.angle_alpha   90.00
_cell.angle_beta   90.00
_cell.angle_gamma   90.00
#
_symmetry.space_group_name_H-M   'P 1'
#
loop_
_entity.id
_entity.type
_entity.pdbx_description
1 polymer ?
#
loop_
_entity_poly.entity_id
_entity_poly.type
_entity_poly.pdbx_seq_one_letter_code
_entity_poly.pdbx_strand_id
1 'polypeptide(L)'
;MPHVSDTVDPSRSAAAPGLAAAAADLSRGRSERHHERVRYDRGMTARREPASRRERPAKPALTRQGIVDAAVRLMRAEGLEKVTMRRLAQELDTGPASLYVYVANTAELHAAVLDALLGEVDLVAEGAGEDWRERLRAVLASYTLVLFTHPQLARSALVARPSGENYLRLVERILDLLSRSGAAREQVAWGVDKLLQDATAAAAEHATQAHDPANADDWDALARALHSVNGTTHPAIKAHMPMLLGGAVQDRMRWSFDVLVNGITQTPVPPTTD
;
A
#
# COMPACT_ATOMS: atom_id res chain seq x y z
N MET A 1 -2.07 -55.77 19.87
CA MET A 1 -2.76 -54.66 19.20
C MET A 1 -3.19 -53.67 20.26
N PRO A 2 -2.46 -52.59 20.54
CA PRO A 2 -2.97 -51.53 21.41
C PRO A 2 -3.61 -50.41 20.59
N HIS A 3 -4.82 -50.04 20.99
CA HIS A 3 -5.59 -48.90 20.53
C HIS A 3 -4.92 -47.61 21.02
N VAL A 4 -4.48 -46.77 20.10
CA VAL A 4 -4.10 -45.40 20.41
C VAL A 4 -5.29 -44.50 20.10
N SER A 5 -5.92 -43.98 21.16
CA SER A 5 -6.97 -42.97 21.09
C SER A 5 -6.28 -41.57 21.09
N ASP A 6 -6.15 -40.96 19.93
CA ASP A 6 -5.77 -39.55 19.82
C ASP A 6 -7.00 -38.68 20.11
N THR A 7 -7.07 -38.21 21.34
CA THR A 7 -8.00 -37.15 21.75
C THR A 7 -7.39 -35.80 21.31
N VAL A 8 -7.89 -35.26 20.22
CA VAL A 8 -7.59 -33.89 19.78
C VAL A 8 -8.31 -32.92 20.72
N ASP A 9 -7.54 -32.14 21.46
CA ASP A 9 -7.99 -31.02 22.30
C ASP A 9 -8.60 -29.89 21.45
N PRO A 10 -9.89 -29.53 21.58
CA PRO A 10 -10.55 -28.53 20.79
C PRO A 10 -10.25 -27.06 21.21
N SER A 11 -9.35 -26.83 22.17
CA SER A 11 -9.09 -25.48 22.72
C SER A 11 -7.98 -24.68 22.02
N ARG A 12 -7.35 -25.20 20.94
CA ARG A 12 -6.45 -24.43 20.08
C ARG A 12 -7.15 -23.96 18.82
N SER A 13 -8.10 -23.04 18.98
CA SER A 13 -8.55 -22.18 17.89
C SER A 13 -7.41 -21.23 17.52
N ALA A 14 -6.61 -21.63 16.54
CA ALA A 14 -5.66 -20.73 15.92
C ALA A 14 -6.46 -19.78 15.04
N ALA A 15 -6.80 -18.60 15.59
CA ALA A 15 -7.17 -17.46 14.79
C ALA A 15 -6.04 -17.24 13.78
N ALA A 16 -6.35 -17.31 12.49
CA ALA A 16 -5.39 -16.98 11.44
C ALA A 16 -4.94 -15.52 11.67
N PRO A 17 -3.64 -15.26 11.89
CA PRO A 17 -3.19 -13.89 12.04
C PRO A 17 -3.40 -13.21 10.69
N GLY A 18 -4.33 -12.26 10.66
CA GLY A 18 -4.58 -11.46 9.48
C GLY A 18 -3.27 -10.78 9.02
N LEU A 19 -3.23 -10.33 7.77
CA LEU A 19 -2.14 -9.56 7.15
C LEU A 19 -1.54 -8.47 8.06
N ALA A 20 -2.31 -7.95 9.03
CA ALA A 20 -1.89 -7.00 10.05
C ALA A 20 -0.68 -7.48 10.90
N ALA A 21 -0.53 -8.77 11.16
CA ALA A 21 0.58 -9.29 11.96
C ALA A 21 1.91 -9.26 11.19
N ALA A 22 1.88 -9.48 9.88
CA ALA A 22 3.07 -9.43 9.03
C ALA A 22 3.60 -7.99 8.84
N ALA A 23 2.71 -6.99 8.77
CA ALA A 23 3.08 -5.59 8.70
C ALA A 23 3.67 -5.05 10.02
N ALA A 24 3.19 -5.55 11.16
CA ALA A 24 3.67 -5.16 12.47
C ALA A 24 5.09 -5.65 12.79
N ASP A 25 5.51 -6.76 12.20
CA ASP A 25 6.86 -7.30 12.41
C ASP A 25 7.93 -6.56 11.62
N LEU A 26 7.57 -6.01 10.45
CA LEU A 26 8.46 -5.19 9.62
C LEU A 26 8.62 -3.75 10.15
N SER A 27 7.67 -3.26 10.96
CA SER A 27 7.72 -1.90 11.52
C SER A 27 8.51 -1.79 12.83
N ARG A 28 8.76 -2.89 13.55
CA ARG A 28 9.46 -2.90 14.85
C ARG A 28 10.97 -2.67 14.80
N GLY A 29 11.58 -2.69 13.62
CA GLY A 29 13.02 -2.51 13.46
C GLY A 29 13.51 -1.06 13.43
N ARG A 30 12.67 -0.04 13.50
CA ARG A 30 13.04 1.36 13.21
C ARG A 30 12.73 2.42 14.26
N SER A 31 12.32 2.04 15.47
CA SER A 31 11.96 3.04 16.50
C SER A 31 12.72 2.86 17.81
N GLU A 32 14.02 3.01 17.78
CA GLU A 32 14.80 3.36 18.98
C GLU A 32 15.85 4.37 18.59
N ARG A 33 15.60 5.66 18.84
CA ARG A 33 16.58 6.64 19.35
C ARG A 33 16.00 8.06 19.43
N HIS A 34 16.18 8.60 20.63
CA HIS A 34 16.23 10.01 21.08
C HIS A 34 14.95 10.62 21.66
N HIS A 35 14.81 10.39 22.97
CA HIS A 35 14.19 11.37 23.86
C HIS A 35 15.27 12.20 24.53
N GLU A 36 15.48 13.41 24.08
CA GLU A 36 16.26 14.41 24.77
C GLU A 36 15.31 15.41 25.47
N ARG A 37 15.44 15.48 26.81
CA ARG A 37 14.61 16.35 27.65
C ARG A 37 15.11 17.79 27.55
N VAL A 38 14.33 18.69 27.01
CA VAL A 38 14.56 20.12 27.07
C VAL A 38 14.00 20.66 28.41
N ARG A 39 14.89 21.20 29.26
CA ARG A 39 14.52 21.94 30.48
C ARG A 39 13.97 23.31 30.11
N TYR A 40 12.81 23.64 30.66
CA TYR A 40 12.25 25.00 30.61
C TYR A 40 13.02 25.89 31.61
N ASP A 41 13.71 26.89 31.06
CA ASP A 41 14.21 28.02 31.84
C ASP A 41 13.26 29.22 31.69
N ARG A 42 12.78 29.72 32.84
CA ARG A 42 11.92 30.89 32.93
C ARG A 42 12.81 32.12 33.06
N GLY A 43 12.99 32.89 31.99
CA GLY A 43 13.73 34.15 31.98
C GLY A 43 13.01 35.26 31.21
N MET A 44 12.46 36.19 31.96
CA MET A 44 12.21 37.61 31.67
C MET A 44 11.78 38.06 30.28
N THR A 45 10.58 38.59 30.21
CA THR A 45 9.98 39.32 29.10
C THR A 45 10.72 40.61 28.75
N ALA A 46 11.56 40.55 27.73
CA ALA A 46 11.99 41.72 26.97
C ALA A 46 10.97 41.98 25.85
N ARG A 47 10.34 43.14 25.87
CA ARG A 47 9.40 43.60 24.85
C ARG A 47 10.17 43.72 23.53
N ARG A 48 9.98 42.75 22.61
CA ARG A 48 10.56 42.77 21.29
C ARG A 48 9.87 43.85 20.46
N GLU A 49 10.66 44.78 19.97
CA GLU A 49 10.20 45.74 18.94
C GLU A 49 9.77 44.96 17.67
N PRO A 50 8.72 45.44 16.96
CA PRO A 50 8.28 44.75 15.73
C PRO A 50 9.37 44.81 14.66
N ALA A 51 9.95 43.70 14.32
CA ALA A 51 10.94 43.61 13.23
C ALA A 51 10.34 44.12 11.92
N SER A 52 11.06 45.05 11.27
CA SER A 52 10.68 45.65 9.98
C SER A 52 10.37 44.55 8.96
N ARG A 53 9.31 44.72 8.15
CA ARG A 53 8.97 43.82 7.03
C ARG A 53 10.12 43.59 6.04
N ARG A 54 11.17 44.41 6.04
CA ARG A 54 12.33 44.31 5.15
C ARG A 54 13.39 43.31 5.61
N GLU A 55 13.32 42.77 6.84
CA GLU A 55 14.30 41.84 7.40
C GLU A 55 13.86 40.40 7.36
N ARG A 56 12.63 40.08 6.89
CA ARG A 56 12.24 38.68 6.67
C ARG A 56 12.96 38.15 5.44
N PRO A 57 13.70 37.02 5.57
CA PRO A 57 14.26 36.34 4.39
C PRO A 57 13.17 36.17 3.35
N ALA A 58 13.48 36.41 2.10
CA ALA A 58 12.56 36.20 0.99
C ALA A 58 12.05 34.75 1.07
N LYS A 59 10.72 34.58 1.18
CA LYS A 59 10.10 33.26 1.23
C LYS A 59 10.49 32.52 -0.04
N PRO A 60 10.92 31.24 0.04
CA PRO A 60 11.21 30.43 -1.14
C PRO A 60 10.04 30.49 -2.12
N ALA A 61 10.33 30.63 -3.41
CA ALA A 61 9.31 30.62 -4.45
C ALA A 61 8.50 29.33 -4.37
N LEU A 62 7.17 29.45 -4.46
CA LEU A 62 6.28 28.29 -4.49
C LEU A 62 6.57 27.49 -5.76
N THR A 63 6.79 26.19 -5.62
CA THR A 63 7.01 25.26 -6.73
C THR A 63 6.06 24.08 -6.62
N ARG A 64 5.75 23.43 -7.75
CA ARG A 64 4.91 22.22 -7.75
C ARG A 64 5.51 21.14 -6.83
N GLN A 65 6.82 20.91 -6.88
CA GLN A 65 7.51 19.95 -6.02
C GLN A 65 7.39 20.34 -4.54
N GLY A 66 7.63 21.60 -4.19
CA GLY A 66 7.49 22.05 -2.79
C GLY A 66 6.07 21.91 -2.24
N ILE A 67 5.05 22.05 -3.10
CA ILE A 67 3.63 21.80 -2.75
C ILE A 67 3.42 20.33 -2.48
N VAL A 68 3.91 19.43 -3.36
CA VAL A 68 3.79 17.98 -3.19
C VAL A 68 4.53 17.50 -1.95
N ASP A 69 5.74 17.98 -1.70
CA ASP A 69 6.53 17.63 -0.51
C ASP A 69 5.81 18.05 0.79
N ALA A 70 5.21 19.24 0.80
CA ALA A 70 4.40 19.70 1.93
C ALA A 70 3.15 18.85 2.11
N ALA A 71 2.50 18.45 1.02
CA ALA A 71 1.33 17.58 1.05
C ALA A 71 1.68 16.17 1.59
N VAL A 72 2.82 15.61 1.20
CA VAL A 72 3.33 14.32 1.72
C VAL A 72 3.62 14.43 3.23
N ARG A 73 4.27 15.51 3.67
CA ARG A 73 4.50 15.73 5.11
C ARG A 73 3.19 15.84 5.89
N LEU A 74 2.23 16.61 5.36
CA LEU A 74 0.92 16.78 5.96
C LEU A 74 0.16 15.45 6.05
N MET A 75 0.17 14.67 4.98
CA MET A 75 -0.45 13.35 4.94
C MET A 75 0.16 12.41 5.98
N ARG A 76 1.48 12.39 6.13
CA ARG A 76 2.16 11.56 7.14
C ARG A 76 1.86 11.99 8.57
N ALA A 77 1.64 13.29 8.80
CA ALA A 77 1.36 13.83 10.12
C ALA A 77 -0.12 13.73 10.52
N GLU A 78 -1.03 13.99 9.59
CA GLU A 78 -2.46 14.21 9.88
C GLU A 78 -3.38 13.27 9.09
N GLY A 79 -2.87 12.51 8.13
CA GLY A 79 -3.64 11.63 7.23
C GLY A 79 -4.07 12.33 5.92
N LEU A 80 -4.39 11.51 4.91
CA LEU A 80 -4.74 11.99 3.56
C LEU A 80 -5.98 12.88 3.54
N GLU A 81 -6.95 12.62 4.42
CA GLU A 81 -8.20 13.40 4.51
C GLU A 81 -7.95 14.86 4.89
N LYS A 82 -6.85 15.15 5.56
CA LYS A 82 -6.42 16.50 5.90
C LYS A 82 -5.66 17.20 4.78
N VAL A 83 -5.23 16.47 3.76
CA VAL A 83 -4.55 17.03 2.59
C VAL A 83 -5.58 17.70 1.67
N THR A 84 -5.98 18.91 2.06
CA THR A 84 -6.89 19.77 1.30
C THR A 84 -6.15 21.03 0.84
N MET A 85 -6.63 21.66 -0.25
CA MET A 85 -6.03 22.92 -0.74
C MET A 85 -5.97 24.00 0.34
N ARG A 86 -7.00 24.08 1.19
CA ARG A 86 -7.04 25.04 2.30
C ARG A 86 -6.00 24.75 3.39
N ARG A 87 -5.90 23.49 3.83
CA ARG A 87 -4.94 23.10 4.88
C ARG A 87 -3.50 23.22 4.38
N LEU A 88 -3.27 22.83 3.12
CA LEU A 88 -1.97 22.95 2.49
C LEU A 88 -1.53 24.40 2.30
N ALA A 89 -2.47 25.29 1.94
CA ALA A 89 -2.19 26.72 1.85
C ALA A 89 -1.78 27.31 3.22
N GLN A 90 -2.41 26.89 4.30
CA GLN A 90 -2.03 27.25 5.68
C GLN A 90 -0.61 26.76 6.01
N GLU A 91 -0.29 25.50 5.67
CA GLU A 91 1.03 24.91 5.90
C GLU A 91 2.14 25.67 5.17
N LEU A 92 1.85 26.12 3.95
CA LEU A 92 2.79 26.87 3.10
C LEU A 92 2.73 28.38 3.34
N ASP A 93 1.90 28.84 4.31
CA ASP A 93 1.67 30.27 4.61
C ASP A 93 1.36 31.06 3.31
N THR A 94 0.40 30.59 2.52
CA THR A 94 -0.03 31.19 1.25
C THR A 94 -1.56 31.16 1.12
N GLY A 95 -2.07 31.83 0.09
CA GLY A 95 -3.49 31.75 -0.25
C GLY A 95 -3.80 30.47 -1.07
N PRO A 96 -4.98 29.84 -0.89
CA PRO A 96 -5.38 28.70 -1.71
C PRO A 96 -5.32 28.98 -3.22
N ALA A 97 -5.65 30.19 -3.65
CA ALA A 97 -5.59 30.61 -5.06
C ALA A 97 -4.19 30.43 -5.68
N SER A 98 -3.13 30.61 -4.89
CA SER A 98 -1.76 30.44 -5.36
C SER A 98 -1.43 28.97 -5.65
N LEU A 99 -2.07 28.01 -5.00
CA LEU A 99 -1.86 26.59 -5.21
C LEU A 99 -2.51 26.11 -6.52
N TYR A 100 -3.66 26.69 -6.88
CA TYR A 100 -4.37 26.33 -8.11
C TYR A 100 -3.61 26.63 -9.40
N VAL A 101 -2.55 27.44 -9.33
CA VAL A 101 -1.62 27.66 -10.45
C VAL A 101 -0.80 26.40 -10.76
N TYR A 102 -0.58 25.54 -9.74
CA TYR A 102 0.30 24.37 -9.83
C TYR A 102 -0.46 23.04 -9.82
N VAL A 103 -1.65 23.00 -9.23
CA VAL A 103 -2.48 21.81 -9.04
C VAL A 103 -3.94 22.21 -9.21
N ALA A 104 -4.61 21.66 -10.22
CA ALA A 104 -5.94 22.10 -10.61
C ALA A 104 -7.04 21.80 -9.57
N ASN A 105 -6.87 20.72 -8.79
CA ASN A 105 -7.87 20.28 -7.80
C ASN A 105 -7.25 19.32 -6.77
N THR A 106 -8.04 18.96 -5.77
CA THR A 106 -7.61 18.01 -4.71
C THR A 106 -7.32 16.61 -5.26
N ALA A 107 -8.03 16.15 -6.30
CA ALA A 107 -7.78 14.83 -6.89
C ALA A 107 -6.41 14.79 -7.57
N GLU A 108 -6.02 15.83 -8.31
CA GLU A 108 -4.68 15.96 -8.87
C GLU A 108 -3.61 16.04 -7.77
N LEU A 109 -3.90 16.76 -6.67
CA LEU A 109 -2.99 16.81 -5.52
C LEU A 109 -2.78 15.41 -4.92
N HIS A 110 -3.85 14.66 -4.70
CA HIS A 110 -3.77 13.29 -4.17
C HIS A 110 -3.04 12.34 -5.13
N ALA A 111 -3.26 12.48 -6.44
CA ALA A 111 -2.51 11.71 -7.44
C ALA A 111 -1.01 12.05 -7.41
N ALA A 112 -0.64 13.32 -7.22
CA ALA A 112 0.74 13.74 -7.09
C ALA A 112 1.39 13.25 -5.78
N VAL A 113 0.63 13.21 -4.68
CA VAL A 113 1.08 12.62 -3.41
C VAL A 113 1.31 11.11 -3.57
N LEU A 114 0.40 10.41 -4.24
CA LEU A 114 0.56 8.98 -4.53
C LEU A 114 1.83 8.76 -5.37
N ASP A 115 2.01 9.51 -6.45
CA ASP A 115 3.22 9.40 -7.28
C ASP A 115 4.51 9.63 -6.48
N ALA A 116 4.53 10.65 -5.62
CA ALA A 116 5.69 10.94 -4.77
C ALA A 116 6.03 9.75 -3.84
N LEU A 117 5.03 9.07 -3.30
CA LEU A 117 5.23 7.90 -2.44
C LEU A 117 5.65 6.66 -3.24
N LEU A 118 5.24 6.56 -4.51
CA LEU A 118 5.74 5.49 -5.39
C LEU A 118 7.25 5.60 -5.65
N GLY A 119 7.85 6.76 -5.37
CA GLY A 119 9.31 6.91 -5.33
C GLY A 119 10.01 6.08 -4.24
N GLU A 120 9.27 5.56 -3.26
CA GLU A 120 9.78 4.68 -2.19
C GLU A 120 9.79 3.20 -2.60
N VAL A 121 9.22 2.85 -3.75
CA VAL A 121 9.22 1.47 -4.26
C VAL A 121 10.65 1.07 -4.64
N ASP A 122 11.11 -0.05 -4.09
CA ASP A 122 12.38 -0.64 -4.47
C ASP A 122 12.27 -1.27 -5.87
N LEU A 123 12.68 -0.52 -6.88
CA LEU A 123 12.67 -0.96 -8.28
C LEU A 123 13.89 -1.83 -8.64
N VAL A 124 14.96 -1.79 -7.82
CA VAL A 124 16.18 -2.59 -8.05
C VAL A 124 15.96 -4.01 -7.60
N ALA A 125 15.16 -4.22 -6.54
CA ALA A 125 14.91 -5.50 -5.91
C ALA A 125 16.25 -6.17 -5.48
N GLU A 126 17.06 -5.40 -4.74
CA GLU A 126 18.33 -5.87 -4.21
C GLU A 126 18.10 -7.15 -3.37
N GLY A 127 18.91 -8.17 -3.61
CA GLY A 127 18.81 -9.46 -2.92
C GLY A 127 17.84 -10.47 -3.54
N ALA A 128 17.05 -10.12 -4.55
CA ALA A 128 16.16 -11.06 -5.26
C ALA A 128 16.89 -11.95 -6.31
N GLY A 129 18.23 -11.95 -6.33
CA GLY A 129 19.02 -12.72 -7.30
C GLY A 129 18.85 -12.21 -8.74
N GLU A 130 19.16 -13.05 -9.72
CA GLU A 130 19.06 -12.70 -11.15
C GLU A 130 17.78 -13.20 -11.82
N ASP A 131 16.99 -14.02 -11.14
CA ASP A 131 15.71 -14.52 -11.66
C ASP A 131 14.71 -13.36 -11.78
N TRP A 132 14.22 -13.16 -13.00
CA TRP A 132 13.26 -12.09 -13.30
C TRP A 132 11.95 -12.25 -12.51
N ARG A 133 11.51 -13.48 -12.22
CA ARG A 133 10.29 -13.74 -11.44
C ARG A 133 10.45 -13.29 -10.00
N GLU A 134 11.57 -13.62 -9.38
CA GLU A 134 11.86 -13.21 -8.00
C GLU A 134 12.01 -11.69 -7.92
N ARG A 135 12.66 -11.05 -8.91
CA ARG A 135 12.75 -9.58 -8.98
C ARG A 135 11.39 -8.93 -9.18
N LEU A 136 10.55 -9.47 -10.08
CA LEU A 136 9.20 -8.96 -10.30
C LEU A 136 8.35 -9.09 -9.02
N ARG A 137 8.46 -10.22 -8.32
CA ARG A 137 7.80 -10.44 -7.03
C ARG A 137 8.25 -9.42 -5.98
N ALA A 138 9.56 -9.16 -5.89
CA ALA A 138 10.12 -8.20 -4.95
C ALA A 138 9.67 -6.77 -5.24
N VAL A 139 9.64 -6.35 -6.51
CA VAL A 139 9.13 -5.03 -6.92
C VAL A 139 7.65 -4.88 -6.56
N LEU A 140 6.81 -5.88 -6.86
CA LEU A 140 5.38 -5.83 -6.54
C LEU A 140 5.13 -5.91 -5.03
N ALA A 141 5.93 -6.67 -4.29
CA ALA A 141 5.86 -6.70 -2.82
C ALA A 141 6.22 -5.33 -2.22
N SER A 142 7.27 -4.66 -2.74
CA SER A 142 7.63 -3.30 -2.33
C SER A 142 6.54 -2.29 -2.66
N TYR A 143 5.95 -2.36 -3.86
CA TYR A 143 4.79 -1.53 -4.24
C TYR A 143 3.60 -1.74 -3.28
N THR A 144 3.25 -2.99 -3.01
CA THR A 144 2.16 -3.33 -2.09
C THR A 144 2.44 -2.84 -0.68
N LEU A 145 3.70 -2.93 -0.21
CA LEU A 145 4.11 -2.43 1.10
C LEU A 145 3.97 -0.91 1.21
N VAL A 146 4.34 -0.14 0.18
CA VAL A 146 4.12 1.32 0.14
C VAL A 146 2.64 1.63 0.31
N LEU A 147 1.75 0.91 -0.37
CA LEU A 147 0.31 1.10 -0.23
C LEU A 147 -0.23 0.64 1.14
N PHE A 148 0.31 -0.43 1.73
CA PHE A 148 -0.07 -0.90 3.07
C PHE A 148 0.27 0.12 4.16
N THR A 149 1.40 0.81 4.04
CA THR A 149 1.78 1.86 4.98
C THR A 149 0.92 3.11 4.88
N HIS A 150 0.14 3.24 3.79
CA HIS A 150 -0.73 4.38 3.52
C HIS A 150 -2.15 3.94 3.10
N PRO A 151 -2.96 3.39 4.03
CA PRO A 151 -4.24 2.76 3.74
C PRO A 151 -5.25 3.63 2.97
N GLN A 152 -5.27 4.93 3.26
CA GLN A 152 -6.16 5.87 2.57
C GLN A 152 -5.74 6.09 1.10
N LEU A 153 -4.42 6.02 0.81
CA LEU A 153 -3.90 6.08 -0.55
C LEU A 153 -4.19 4.80 -1.33
N ALA A 154 -4.12 3.62 -0.69
CA ALA A 154 -4.49 2.36 -1.34
C ALA A 154 -5.91 2.41 -1.91
N ARG A 155 -6.88 2.93 -1.15
CA ARG A 155 -8.26 3.14 -1.63
C ARG A 155 -8.35 4.16 -2.77
N SER A 156 -7.59 5.25 -2.68
CA SER A 156 -7.53 6.25 -3.76
C SER A 156 -6.90 5.68 -5.02
N ALA A 157 -5.89 4.82 -4.90
CA ALA A 157 -5.20 4.19 -6.02
C ALA A 157 -6.09 3.24 -6.83
N LEU A 158 -7.19 2.72 -6.27
CA LEU A 158 -8.16 1.92 -7.03
C LEU A 158 -8.84 2.71 -8.16
N VAL A 159 -9.01 4.02 -7.98
CA VAL A 159 -9.73 4.89 -8.93
C VAL A 159 -8.82 5.92 -9.60
N ALA A 160 -7.75 6.34 -8.91
CA ALA A 160 -6.77 7.28 -9.44
C ALA A 160 -5.69 6.52 -10.20
N ARG A 161 -5.42 6.94 -11.44
CA ARG A 161 -4.26 6.46 -12.20
C ARG A 161 -3.18 7.53 -12.14
N PRO A 162 -2.12 7.33 -11.33
CA PRO A 162 -1.02 8.28 -11.31
C PRO A 162 -0.37 8.33 -12.70
N SER A 163 0.07 9.50 -13.10
CA SER A 163 0.74 9.74 -14.37
C SER A 163 2.09 10.44 -14.19
N GLY A 164 2.60 10.40 -12.97
CA GLY A 164 3.88 11.00 -12.61
C GLY A 164 5.08 10.11 -12.93
N GLU A 165 6.26 10.67 -12.77
CA GLU A 165 7.52 10.02 -13.12
C GLU A 165 7.77 8.72 -12.36
N ASN A 166 7.43 8.66 -11.06
CA ASN A 166 7.64 7.46 -10.26
C ASN A 166 6.74 6.29 -10.71
N TYR A 167 5.49 6.59 -11.07
CA TYR A 167 4.59 5.58 -11.62
C TYR A 167 5.11 5.07 -12.98
N LEU A 168 5.58 5.96 -13.85
CA LEU A 168 6.15 5.56 -15.14
C LEU A 168 7.38 4.67 -14.96
N ARG A 169 8.26 4.98 -14.02
CA ARG A 169 9.42 4.15 -13.67
C ARG A 169 9.02 2.78 -13.14
N LEU A 170 7.96 2.69 -12.33
CA LEU A 170 7.42 1.43 -11.85
C LEU A 170 6.89 0.59 -13.01
N VAL A 171 6.07 1.17 -13.89
CA VAL A 171 5.53 0.51 -15.09
C VAL A 171 6.67 0.01 -16.00
N GLU A 172 7.64 0.85 -16.30
CA GLU A 172 8.82 0.49 -17.11
C GLU A 172 9.57 -0.70 -16.51
N ARG A 173 9.77 -0.67 -15.19
CA ARG A 173 10.46 -1.78 -14.50
C ARG A 173 9.70 -3.08 -14.57
N ILE A 174 8.39 -3.07 -14.41
CA ILE A 174 7.54 -4.26 -14.52
C ILE A 174 7.56 -4.77 -15.96
N LEU A 175 7.45 -3.89 -16.95
CA LEU A 175 7.56 -4.24 -18.39
C LEU A 175 8.89 -4.93 -18.70
N ASP A 176 10.02 -4.34 -18.26
CA ASP A 176 11.36 -4.94 -18.47
C ASP A 176 11.43 -6.35 -17.90
N LEU A 177 11.01 -6.53 -16.65
CA LEU A 177 11.06 -7.82 -15.98
C LEU A 177 10.14 -8.85 -16.62
N LEU A 178 8.90 -8.46 -16.92
CA LEU A 178 7.91 -9.38 -17.51
C LEU A 178 8.29 -9.76 -18.97
N SER A 179 8.94 -8.86 -19.72
CA SER A 179 9.43 -9.14 -21.08
C SER A 179 10.47 -10.27 -21.10
N ARG A 180 11.20 -10.48 -20.01
CA ARG A 180 12.19 -11.58 -19.89
C ARG A 180 11.53 -12.96 -19.80
N SER A 181 10.21 -13.02 -19.64
CA SER A 181 9.46 -14.28 -19.69
C SER A 181 9.40 -14.90 -21.09
N GLY A 182 9.64 -14.13 -22.14
CA GLY A 182 9.43 -14.55 -23.54
C GLY A 182 7.97 -14.51 -23.98
N ALA A 183 7.04 -13.99 -23.15
CA ALA A 183 5.65 -13.79 -23.53
C ALA A 183 5.50 -12.75 -24.65
N ALA A 184 4.40 -12.80 -25.40
CA ALA A 184 4.09 -11.83 -26.44
C ALA A 184 3.95 -10.41 -25.86
N ARG A 185 4.24 -9.39 -26.68
CA ARG A 185 4.20 -7.98 -26.23
C ARG A 185 2.85 -7.57 -25.68
N GLU A 186 1.78 -8.06 -26.25
CA GLU A 186 0.40 -7.80 -25.85
C GLU A 186 0.13 -8.40 -24.45
N GLN A 187 0.62 -9.62 -24.22
CA GLN A 187 0.52 -10.28 -22.90
C GLN A 187 1.30 -9.49 -21.84
N VAL A 188 2.51 -9.04 -22.18
CA VAL A 188 3.34 -8.21 -21.27
C VAL A 188 2.62 -6.90 -20.94
N ALA A 189 2.10 -6.19 -21.95
CA ALA A 189 1.43 -4.92 -21.77
C ALA A 189 0.17 -5.05 -20.89
N TRP A 190 -0.71 -6.03 -21.17
CA TRP A 190 -1.91 -6.25 -20.35
C TRP A 190 -1.56 -6.82 -18.98
N GLY A 191 -0.48 -7.59 -18.91
CA GLY A 191 0.04 -8.16 -17.66
C GLY A 191 0.43 -7.11 -16.62
N VAL A 192 1.02 -5.99 -17.05
CA VAL A 192 1.36 -4.89 -16.14
C VAL A 192 0.11 -4.33 -15.47
N ASP A 193 -0.94 -4.03 -16.24
CA ASP A 193 -2.20 -3.49 -15.69
C ASP A 193 -2.81 -4.50 -14.70
N LYS A 194 -2.81 -5.79 -15.04
CA LYS A 194 -3.36 -6.85 -14.18
C LYS A 194 -2.59 -7.01 -12.87
N LEU A 195 -1.26 -6.98 -12.92
CA LEU A 195 -0.40 -7.10 -11.74
C LEU A 195 -0.56 -5.92 -10.79
N LEU A 196 -0.56 -4.69 -11.32
CA LEU A 196 -0.76 -3.49 -10.52
C LEU A 196 -2.17 -3.42 -9.95
N GLN A 197 -3.20 -3.82 -10.71
CA GLN A 197 -4.58 -3.88 -10.24
C GLN A 197 -4.73 -4.85 -9.07
N ASP A 198 -4.17 -6.05 -9.16
CA ASP A 198 -4.24 -7.07 -8.11
C ASP A 198 -3.52 -6.61 -6.84
N ALA A 199 -2.30 -6.10 -6.98
CA ALA A 199 -1.52 -5.58 -5.86
C ALA A 199 -2.21 -4.39 -5.17
N THR A 200 -2.82 -3.48 -5.95
CA THR A 200 -3.58 -2.35 -5.42
C THR A 200 -4.85 -2.80 -4.70
N ALA A 201 -5.58 -3.78 -5.27
CA ALA A 201 -6.79 -4.32 -4.66
C ALA A 201 -6.47 -5.01 -3.32
N ALA A 202 -5.42 -5.83 -3.28
CA ALA A 202 -4.96 -6.47 -2.05
C ALA A 202 -4.57 -5.45 -0.97
N ALA A 203 -3.89 -4.37 -1.36
CA ALA A 203 -3.54 -3.30 -0.43
C ALA A 203 -4.77 -2.54 0.10
N ALA A 204 -5.74 -2.25 -0.77
CA ALA A 204 -6.97 -1.55 -0.38
C ALA A 204 -7.89 -2.42 0.51
N GLU A 205 -7.96 -3.72 0.25
CA GLU A 205 -8.67 -4.67 1.10
C GLU A 205 -8.05 -4.71 2.49
N HIS A 206 -6.73 -4.88 2.57
CA HIS A 206 -6.00 -4.83 3.85
C HIS A 206 -6.23 -3.52 4.60
N ALA A 207 -6.18 -2.39 3.89
CA ALA A 207 -6.45 -1.06 4.45
C ALA A 207 -7.84 -0.95 5.08
N THR A 208 -8.84 -1.62 4.50
CA THR A 208 -10.20 -1.64 4.99
C THR A 208 -10.31 -2.53 6.23
N GLN A 209 -9.69 -3.71 6.20
CA GLN A 209 -9.71 -4.67 7.29
C GLN A 209 -9.00 -4.15 8.56
N ALA A 210 -7.87 -3.47 8.41
CA ALA A 210 -7.06 -2.99 9.54
C ALA A 210 -7.68 -1.83 10.32
N HIS A 211 -8.65 -1.11 9.73
CA HIS A 211 -9.18 0.13 10.31
C HIS A 211 -10.61 0.02 10.84
N ASP A 212 -11.30 -1.08 10.61
CA ASP A 212 -12.67 -1.28 11.08
C ASP A 212 -12.75 -2.55 11.93
N PRO A 213 -12.99 -2.43 13.25
CA PRO A 213 -13.19 -3.59 14.13
C PRO A 213 -14.33 -4.52 13.68
N ALA A 214 -15.34 -3.98 12.97
CA ALA A 214 -16.45 -4.78 12.44
C ALA A 214 -15.99 -5.81 11.40
N ASN A 215 -14.87 -5.55 10.70
CA ASN A 215 -14.34 -6.49 9.72
C ASN A 215 -13.75 -7.77 10.34
N ALA A 216 -13.23 -7.69 11.58
CA ALA A 216 -12.79 -8.87 12.31
C ALA A 216 -14.00 -9.76 12.67
N ASP A 217 -15.11 -9.15 13.08
CA ASP A 217 -16.37 -9.85 13.38
C ASP A 217 -16.96 -10.50 12.13
N ASP A 218 -16.88 -9.85 10.96
CA ASP A 218 -17.35 -10.39 9.68
C ASP A 218 -16.53 -11.59 9.23
N TRP A 219 -15.19 -11.55 9.41
CA TRP A 219 -14.33 -12.70 9.10
C TRP A 219 -14.62 -13.89 9.99
N ASP A 220 -14.79 -13.66 11.30
CA ASP A 220 -15.19 -14.68 12.26
C ASP A 220 -16.59 -15.24 11.96
N ALA A 221 -17.52 -14.39 11.51
CA ALA A 221 -18.84 -14.79 11.07
C ALA A 221 -18.77 -15.70 9.84
N LEU A 222 -17.97 -15.33 8.83
CA LEU A 222 -17.71 -16.16 7.65
C LEU A 222 -17.10 -17.50 8.04
N ALA A 223 -16.07 -17.49 8.89
CA ALA A 223 -15.41 -18.71 9.35
C ALA A 223 -16.41 -19.63 10.07
N ARG A 224 -17.23 -19.11 10.98
CA ARG A 224 -18.30 -19.86 11.64
C ARG A 224 -19.30 -20.41 10.63
N ALA A 225 -19.76 -19.62 9.66
CA ALA A 225 -20.69 -20.04 8.63
C ALA A 225 -20.12 -21.22 7.82
N LEU A 226 -18.86 -21.11 7.37
CA LEU A 226 -18.17 -22.17 6.62
C LEU A 226 -18.03 -23.46 7.45
N HIS A 227 -17.70 -23.35 8.74
CA HIS A 227 -17.59 -24.53 9.62
C HIS A 227 -18.94 -25.23 9.90
N SER A 228 -20.03 -24.46 9.89
CA SER A 228 -21.38 -24.96 10.21
C SER A 228 -22.09 -25.63 9.02
N VAL A 229 -21.51 -25.57 7.80
CA VAL A 229 -22.19 -26.11 6.61
C VAL A 229 -22.48 -27.61 6.72
N ASN A 230 -23.65 -27.99 6.24
CA ASN A 230 -24.04 -29.40 6.11
C ASN A 230 -23.39 -29.98 4.84
N GLY A 231 -22.65 -31.10 5.00
CA GLY A 231 -21.98 -31.77 3.88
C GLY A 231 -22.92 -32.35 2.81
N THR A 232 -24.23 -32.54 3.13
CA THR A 232 -25.22 -32.97 2.15
C THR A 232 -25.63 -31.82 1.22
N THR A 233 -25.79 -30.62 1.78
CA THR A 233 -26.20 -29.44 1.01
C THR A 233 -25.02 -28.67 0.41
N HIS A 234 -23.82 -28.74 1.03
CA HIS A 234 -22.59 -28.04 0.61
C HIS A 234 -21.38 -28.99 0.60
N PRO A 235 -21.40 -30.06 -0.21
CA PRO A 235 -20.34 -31.08 -0.20
C PRO A 235 -18.97 -30.52 -0.59
N ALA A 236 -18.93 -29.60 -1.54
CA ALA A 236 -17.67 -28.97 -1.99
C ALA A 236 -17.03 -28.11 -0.90
N ILE A 237 -17.81 -27.29 -0.19
CA ILE A 237 -17.29 -26.50 0.93
C ILE A 237 -16.73 -27.45 1.99
N LYS A 238 -17.48 -28.50 2.36
CA LYS A 238 -17.07 -29.48 3.38
C LYS A 238 -15.75 -30.16 3.02
N ALA A 239 -15.59 -30.54 1.76
CA ALA A 239 -14.38 -31.22 1.27
C ALA A 239 -13.14 -30.28 1.27
N HIS A 240 -13.31 -29.00 1.00
CA HIS A 240 -12.20 -28.04 0.85
C HIS A 240 -11.97 -27.19 2.12
N MET A 241 -12.78 -27.36 3.17
CA MET A 241 -12.78 -26.55 4.38
C MET A 241 -11.38 -26.31 4.97
N PRO A 242 -10.52 -27.32 5.17
CA PRO A 242 -9.20 -27.11 5.79
C PRO A 242 -8.31 -26.18 4.97
N MET A 243 -8.50 -26.14 3.62
CA MET A 243 -7.71 -25.31 2.71
C MET A 243 -8.31 -23.92 2.52
N LEU A 244 -9.65 -23.78 2.63
CA LEU A 244 -10.33 -22.49 2.45
C LEU A 244 -9.87 -21.45 3.48
N LEU A 245 -9.73 -21.86 4.73
CA LEU A 245 -9.32 -20.98 5.84
C LEU A 245 -7.85 -21.18 6.24
N GLY A 246 -7.16 -22.16 5.67
CA GLY A 246 -5.78 -22.50 6.01
C GLY A 246 -4.74 -21.79 5.14
N GLY A 247 -3.47 -22.06 5.49
CA GLY A 247 -2.29 -21.54 4.80
C GLY A 247 -1.77 -20.21 5.37
N ALA A 248 -0.44 -20.05 5.39
CA ALA A 248 0.15 -18.79 5.80
C ALA A 248 -0.13 -17.70 4.76
N VAL A 249 -0.32 -16.47 5.22
CA VAL A 249 -0.63 -15.32 4.36
C VAL A 249 0.44 -15.12 3.28
N GLN A 250 1.71 -15.24 3.65
CA GLN A 250 2.83 -15.09 2.71
C GLN A 250 2.80 -16.17 1.61
N ASP A 251 2.44 -17.41 1.96
CA ASP A 251 2.35 -18.50 0.98
C ASP A 251 1.18 -18.28 0.02
N ARG A 252 0.04 -17.80 0.53
CA ARG A 252 -1.12 -17.44 -0.32
C ARG A 252 -0.80 -16.29 -1.27
N MET A 253 -0.13 -15.24 -0.78
CA MET A 253 0.32 -14.11 -1.61
C MET A 253 1.31 -14.56 -2.68
N ARG A 254 2.29 -15.40 -2.31
CA ARG A 254 3.25 -15.95 -3.26
C ARG A 254 2.57 -16.78 -4.34
N TRP A 255 1.67 -17.66 -3.93
CA TRP A 255 0.89 -18.48 -4.85
C TRP A 255 0.03 -17.64 -5.78
N SER A 256 -0.67 -16.62 -5.27
CA SER A 256 -1.49 -15.69 -6.07
C SER A 256 -0.65 -14.99 -7.13
N PHE A 257 0.53 -14.48 -6.76
CA PHE A 257 1.48 -13.90 -7.69
C PHE A 257 1.87 -14.91 -8.80
N ASP A 258 2.24 -16.13 -8.42
CA ASP A 258 2.66 -17.16 -9.40
C ASP A 258 1.50 -17.55 -10.33
N VAL A 259 0.26 -17.62 -9.84
CA VAL A 259 -0.94 -17.84 -10.66
C VAL A 259 -1.13 -16.72 -11.67
N LEU A 260 -1.00 -15.45 -11.25
CA LEU A 260 -1.14 -14.31 -12.15
C LEU A 260 -0.05 -14.31 -13.22
N VAL A 261 1.22 -14.46 -12.85
CA VAL A 261 2.33 -14.46 -13.79
C VAL A 261 2.23 -15.63 -14.76
N ASN A 262 1.88 -16.82 -14.28
CA ASN A 262 1.66 -17.98 -15.16
C ASN A 262 0.47 -17.74 -16.09
N GLY A 263 -0.65 -17.21 -15.59
CA GLY A 263 -1.80 -16.84 -16.41
C GLY A 263 -1.45 -15.83 -17.49
N ILE A 264 -0.74 -14.75 -17.14
CA ILE A 264 -0.31 -13.71 -18.09
C ILE A 264 0.56 -14.31 -19.19
N THR A 265 1.54 -15.14 -18.82
CA THR A 265 2.50 -15.69 -19.79
C THR A 265 1.94 -16.83 -20.67
N GLN A 266 0.87 -17.49 -20.23
CA GLN A 266 0.27 -18.64 -20.92
C GLN A 266 -1.03 -18.31 -21.66
N THR A 267 -1.69 -17.19 -21.35
CA THR A 267 -2.98 -16.84 -21.92
C THR A 267 -2.79 -15.86 -23.08
N PRO A 268 -3.09 -16.24 -24.34
CA PRO A 268 -3.01 -15.32 -25.46
C PRO A 268 -3.99 -14.15 -25.31
N VAL A 269 -3.57 -12.97 -25.68
CA VAL A 269 -4.44 -11.80 -25.79
C VAL A 269 -5.33 -11.97 -27.02
N PRO A 270 -6.64 -11.67 -26.94
CA PRO A 270 -7.53 -11.68 -28.10
C PRO A 270 -7.01 -10.72 -29.19
N PRO A 271 -7.16 -11.06 -30.48
CA PRO A 271 -6.79 -10.16 -31.55
C PRO A 271 -7.58 -8.85 -31.43
N THR A 272 -6.88 -7.72 -31.53
CA THR A 272 -7.50 -6.39 -31.57
C THR A 272 -8.34 -6.32 -32.86
N THR A 273 -9.65 -6.19 -32.73
CA THR A 273 -10.51 -5.78 -33.83
C THR A 273 -10.37 -4.27 -33.97
N ASP A 274 -9.70 -3.81 -35.03
CA ASP A 274 -9.68 -2.38 -35.45
C ASP A 274 -11.09 -1.92 -35.82
#